data_399327f9d4964af413d89f0ba12737c3
#
_entry.id   399327f9d4964af413d89f0ba12737c3
#
_cell.length_a   1.000
_cell.length_b   1.000
_cell.length_c   1.000
_cell.angle_alpha   90.00
_cell.angle_beta   90.00
_cell.angle_gamma   90.00
#
_symmetry.space_group_name_H-M   'P 1'
#
loop_
_entity.id
_entity.type
_entity.pdbx_description
1 polymer ?
#
loop_
_entity_poly.entity_id
_entity_poly.type
_entity_poly.pdbx_seq_one_letter_code
_entity_poly.pdbx_strand_id
1 'polypeptide(L)'
;ISRLMELEGIAYHFRHEADKHTLVLTDAEGSFEPFSGYEIIPYHQTPSGGSTSEEGISQWALSDSVTPGIYSLDDYDFRKPNAWLFQARQNPASPSPGSIDVYDWPGRFVEHGHGEFYARIRQERWQVEHQQISGTATAMGIAPGNTFALTNAPFFSDNGQYLTTAADYQFEENRYASGDGG
;
A
#
# COMPACT_ATOMS: atom_id res chain seq x y z
N ILE A 1 -6.33 17.54 -3.51
CA ILE A 1 -5.52 16.86 -4.52
C ILE A 1 -5.57 15.35 -4.28
N SER A 2 -5.24 14.82 -3.06
CA SER A 2 -5.18 13.37 -2.77
C SER A 2 -6.46 12.61 -3.14
N ARG A 3 -7.64 13.17 -2.84
CA ARG A 3 -8.92 12.55 -3.21
C ARG A 3 -9.14 12.44 -4.72
N LEU A 4 -8.59 13.37 -5.51
CA LEU A 4 -8.65 13.29 -6.97
C LEU A 4 -7.70 12.19 -7.47
N MET A 5 -6.52 12.09 -6.90
CA MET A 5 -5.57 11.01 -7.23
C MET A 5 -6.15 9.63 -6.90
N GLU A 6 -6.80 9.48 -5.73
CA GLU A 6 -7.50 8.24 -5.37
C GLU A 6 -8.61 7.87 -6.37
N LEU A 7 -9.37 8.88 -6.86
CA LEU A 7 -10.42 8.65 -7.85
C LEU A 7 -9.84 8.16 -9.19
N GLU A 8 -8.72 8.73 -9.59
CA GLU A 8 -8.05 8.42 -10.85
C GLU A 8 -7.05 7.24 -10.73
N GLY A 9 -6.96 6.60 -9.55
CA GLY A 9 -6.05 5.48 -9.34
C GLY A 9 -4.58 5.85 -9.33
N ILE A 10 -4.25 7.11 -9.01
CA ILE A 10 -2.88 7.61 -8.97
C ILE A 10 -2.32 7.47 -7.55
N ALA A 11 -1.26 6.71 -7.40
CA ALA A 11 -0.46 6.65 -6.19
C ALA A 11 0.65 7.72 -6.20
N TYR A 12 1.08 8.13 -5.02
CA TYR A 12 2.22 9.04 -4.91
C TYR A 12 3.09 8.70 -3.69
N HIS A 13 4.35 9.00 -3.81
CA HIS A 13 5.31 8.94 -2.72
C HIS A 13 6.39 10.02 -2.90
N PHE A 14 7.19 10.24 -1.85
CA PHE A 14 8.33 11.13 -1.92
C PHE A 14 9.62 10.32 -1.97
N ARG A 15 10.46 10.63 -2.96
CA ARG A 15 11.84 10.17 -3.00
C ARG A 15 12.70 11.23 -2.35
N HIS A 16 13.42 10.84 -1.31
CA HIS A 16 14.30 11.72 -0.55
C HIS A 16 15.76 11.50 -0.98
N GLU A 17 16.44 12.59 -1.28
CA GLU A 17 17.88 12.65 -1.54
C GLU A 17 18.51 13.67 -0.59
N ALA A 18 19.84 13.73 -0.50
CA ALA A 18 20.51 14.58 0.47
C ALA A 18 20.17 16.08 0.32
N ASP A 19 19.89 16.52 -0.88
CA ASP A 19 19.69 17.93 -1.25
C ASP A 19 18.28 18.24 -1.81
N LYS A 20 17.45 17.22 -2.02
CA LYS A 20 16.10 17.42 -2.59
C LYS A 20 15.10 16.34 -2.19
N HIS A 21 13.83 16.70 -2.33
CA HIS A 21 12.71 15.79 -2.21
C HIS A 21 11.90 15.82 -3.52
N THR A 22 11.71 14.67 -4.12
CA THR A 22 10.97 14.54 -5.38
C THR A 22 9.63 13.87 -5.13
N LEU A 23 8.53 14.55 -5.49
CA LEU A 23 7.21 13.93 -5.53
C LEU A 23 7.12 13.04 -6.77
N VAL A 24 6.89 11.76 -6.58
CA VAL A 24 6.69 10.77 -7.63
C VAL A 24 5.21 10.43 -7.70
N LEU A 25 4.61 10.56 -8.87
CA LEU A 25 3.25 10.14 -9.16
C LEU A 25 3.30 8.93 -10.09
N THR A 26 2.47 7.93 -9.81
CA THR A 26 2.39 6.72 -10.63
C THR A 26 0.99 6.14 -10.65
N ASP A 27 0.62 5.55 -11.78
CA ASP A 27 -0.60 4.78 -12.00
C ASP A 27 -0.32 3.30 -12.33
N ALA A 28 0.95 2.87 -12.20
CA ALA A 28 1.39 1.54 -12.59
C ALA A 28 2.25 0.87 -11.51
N GLU A 29 1.97 -0.38 -11.20
CA GLU A 29 2.72 -1.19 -10.23
C GLU A 29 4.21 -1.32 -10.60
N GLY A 30 4.54 -1.44 -11.88
CA GLY A 30 5.91 -1.63 -12.37
C GLY A 30 6.83 -0.41 -12.22
N SER A 31 6.33 0.71 -11.70
CA SER A 31 7.13 1.92 -11.46
C SER A 31 7.73 2.00 -10.05
N PHE A 32 7.38 1.06 -9.17
CA PHE A 32 7.98 0.98 -7.83
C PHE A 32 9.26 0.14 -7.89
N GLU A 33 10.34 0.71 -7.39
CA GLU A 33 11.67 0.10 -7.39
C GLU A 33 12.15 -0.15 -5.95
N PRO A 34 13.01 -1.13 -5.72
CA PRO A 34 13.64 -1.31 -4.41
C PRO A 34 14.59 -0.15 -4.11
N PHE A 35 14.81 0.10 -2.83
CA PHE A 35 15.90 0.97 -2.41
C PHE A 35 17.23 0.25 -2.63
N SER A 36 18.21 0.94 -3.24
CA SER A 36 19.50 0.35 -3.57
C SER A 36 20.20 -0.22 -2.32
N GLY A 37 20.56 -1.50 -2.37
CA GLY A 37 21.15 -2.24 -1.27
C GLY A 37 20.13 -2.89 -0.31
N TYR A 38 18.82 -2.69 -0.53
CA TYR A 38 17.73 -3.27 0.25
C TYR A 38 16.71 -4.00 -0.64
N GLU A 39 17.16 -4.53 -1.74
CA GLU A 39 16.34 -5.36 -2.67
C GLU A 39 15.79 -6.60 -1.96
N ILE A 40 16.56 -7.11 -1.01
CA ILE A 40 16.22 -8.28 -0.16
C ILE A 40 16.39 -7.87 1.29
N ILE A 41 15.34 -8.05 2.09
CA ILE A 41 15.37 -7.79 3.53
C ILE A 41 14.99 -9.09 4.26
N PRO A 42 15.91 -9.66 5.05
CA PRO A 42 15.63 -10.90 5.77
C PRO A 42 14.78 -10.64 7.02
N TYR A 43 13.98 -11.65 7.38
CA TYR A 43 13.37 -11.70 8.70
C TYR A 43 14.38 -12.21 9.73
N HIS A 44 14.53 -11.47 10.81
CA HIS A 44 15.34 -11.87 11.97
C HIS A 44 14.48 -11.80 13.22
N GLN A 45 14.24 -12.94 13.83
CA GLN A 45 13.64 -12.96 15.15
C GLN A 45 14.68 -12.43 16.14
N THR A 46 14.46 -11.22 16.66
CA THR A 46 15.34 -10.65 17.69
C THR A 46 15.12 -11.41 18.99
N PRO A 47 16.12 -12.09 19.54
CA PRO A 47 16.01 -12.65 20.89
C PRO A 47 15.72 -11.52 21.88
N SER A 48 14.85 -11.76 22.84
CA SER A 48 14.55 -10.78 23.90
C SER A 48 15.85 -10.32 24.56
N GLY A 49 16.30 -9.07 24.29
CA GLY A 49 17.47 -8.45 24.88
C GLY A 49 18.77 -8.49 24.08
N GLY A 50 18.77 -8.99 22.84
CA GLY A 50 19.95 -8.98 21.97
C GLY A 50 19.87 -7.91 20.88
N SER A 51 20.92 -7.09 20.71
CA SER A 51 21.10 -6.31 19.50
C SER A 51 21.67 -7.23 18.43
N THR A 52 20.95 -7.39 17.31
CA THR A 52 21.52 -8.03 16.12
C THR A 52 22.32 -6.97 15.38
N SER A 53 23.53 -7.31 14.96
CA SER A 53 24.37 -6.45 14.11
C SER A 53 23.87 -6.42 12.65
N GLU A 54 22.87 -7.24 12.32
CA GLU A 54 22.32 -7.36 10.99
C GLU A 54 20.96 -6.65 10.90
N GLU A 55 20.80 -5.86 9.85
CA GLU A 55 19.53 -5.21 9.55
C GLU A 55 18.51 -6.22 9.03
N GLY A 56 17.24 -6.07 9.44
CA GLY A 56 16.19 -6.97 9.03
C GLY A 56 14.84 -6.60 9.59
N ILE A 57 13.84 -7.43 9.30
CA ILE A 57 12.48 -7.32 9.83
C ILE A 57 12.36 -8.25 11.04
N SER A 58 11.91 -7.74 12.17
CA SER A 58 11.81 -8.49 13.44
C SER A 58 10.38 -8.85 13.82
N GLN A 59 9.39 -8.14 13.27
CA GLN A 59 7.97 -8.40 13.47
C GLN A 59 7.26 -8.36 12.12
N TRP A 60 6.32 -9.27 11.93
CA TRP A 60 5.54 -9.40 10.71
C TRP A 60 4.14 -9.87 11.05
N ALA A 61 3.15 -9.07 10.78
CA ALA A 61 1.77 -9.37 11.10
C ALA A 61 0.87 -9.08 9.90
N LEU A 62 0.19 -10.13 9.43
CA LEU A 62 -0.83 -10.04 8.41
C LEU A 62 -2.15 -9.60 9.04
N SER A 63 -2.80 -8.64 8.45
CA SER A 63 -4.14 -8.17 8.83
C SER A 63 -5.08 -8.31 7.65
N ASP A 64 -6.09 -9.15 7.81
CA ASP A 64 -7.17 -9.30 6.84
C ASP A 64 -8.38 -8.49 7.29
N SER A 65 -8.94 -7.69 6.39
CA SER A 65 -10.20 -6.97 6.63
C SER A 65 -11.27 -7.39 5.65
N VAL A 66 -12.51 -7.41 6.13
CA VAL A 66 -13.66 -7.69 5.27
C VAL A 66 -13.96 -6.45 4.43
N THR A 67 -13.90 -6.61 3.12
CA THR A 67 -14.19 -5.55 2.16
C THR A 67 -15.38 -5.93 1.27
N PRO A 68 -16.14 -4.94 0.75
CA PRO A 68 -17.23 -5.21 -0.17
C PRO A 68 -16.74 -5.92 -1.45
N GLY A 69 -17.56 -6.83 -1.97
CA GLY A 69 -17.22 -7.59 -3.17
C GLY A 69 -17.77 -7.01 -4.46
N ILE A 70 -18.74 -6.09 -4.35
CA ILE A 70 -19.41 -5.46 -5.49
C ILE A 70 -19.37 -3.95 -5.31
N TYR A 71 -18.95 -3.25 -6.34
CA TYR A 71 -19.07 -1.80 -6.41
C TYR A 71 -19.93 -1.41 -7.61
N SER A 72 -20.99 -0.66 -7.35
CA SER A 72 -21.89 -0.15 -8.38
C SER A 72 -21.99 1.36 -8.29
N LEU A 73 -22.02 2.02 -9.43
CA LEU A 73 -22.17 3.47 -9.52
C LEU A 73 -23.04 3.84 -10.71
N ASP A 74 -23.70 4.96 -10.58
CA ASP A 74 -24.57 5.52 -11.61
C ASP A 74 -24.42 7.03 -11.65
N ASP A 75 -24.80 7.63 -12.77
CA ASP A 75 -24.85 9.08 -12.95
C ASP A 75 -25.92 9.47 -13.96
N TYR A 76 -26.15 10.78 -14.09
CA TYR A 76 -27.14 11.33 -14.98
C TYR A 76 -26.54 12.39 -15.91
N ASP A 77 -26.65 12.17 -17.22
CA ASP A 77 -26.31 13.19 -18.22
C ASP A 77 -27.58 13.91 -18.68
N PHE A 78 -27.76 15.15 -18.26
CA PHE A 78 -28.92 15.98 -18.65
C PHE A 78 -28.99 16.23 -20.16
N ARG A 79 -27.88 16.08 -20.90
CA ARG A 79 -27.87 16.21 -22.37
C ARG A 79 -28.37 14.95 -23.05
N LYS A 80 -28.35 13.82 -22.37
CA LYS A 80 -28.81 12.50 -22.85
C LYS A 80 -29.62 11.82 -21.75
N PRO A 81 -30.82 12.33 -21.42
CA PRO A 81 -31.57 11.88 -20.24
C PRO A 81 -32.01 10.40 -20.28
N ASN A 82 -32.00 9.78 -21.46
CA ASN A 82 -32.35 8.37 -21.64
C ASN A 82 -31.10 7.45 -21.67
N ALA A 83 -29.91 7.99 -21.49
CA ALA A 83 -28.71 7.16 -21.40
C ALA A 83 -28.65 6.46 -20.03
N TRP A 84 -28.48 5.14 -20.05
CA TRP A 84 -28.30 4.36 -18.85
C TRP A 84 -26.80 4.28 -18.53
N LEU A 85 -26.38 4.97 -17.48
CA LEU A 85 -24.98 5.13 -17.11
C LEU A 85 -24.54 4.16 -16.00
N PHE A 86 -25.44 3.31 -15.50
CA PHE A 86 -25.13 2.35 -14.44
C PHE A 86 -23.96 1.45 -14.81
N GLN A 87 -23.00 1.34 -13.88
CA GLN A 87 -21.86 0.45 -13.95
C GLN A 87 -21.73 -0.35 -12.65
N ALA A 88 -21.39 -1.62 -12.75
CA ALA A 88 -21.11 -2.46 -11.61
C ALA A 88 -19.87 -3.32 -11.87
N ARG A 89 -19.03 -3.44 -10.87
CA ARG A 89 -17.84 -4.31 -10.90
C ARG A 89 -17.88 -5.26 -9.71
N GLN A 90 -17.71 -6.53 -9.99
CA GLN A 90 -17.65 -7.58 -8.97
C GLN A 90 -16.28 -8.27 -9.06
N ASN A 91 -15.50 -8.19 -8.00
CA ASN A 91 -14.25 -8.91 -7.86
C ASN A 91 -13.91 -9.03 -6.36
N PRO A 92 -14.62 -9.89 -5.61
CA PRO A 92 -14.43 -9.98 -4.17
C PRO A 92 -13.04 -10.53 -3.85
N ALA A 93 -12.34 -9.86 -2.94
CA ALA A 93 -11.06 -10.35 -2.40
C ALA A 93 -11.27 -11.57 -1.50
N SER A 94 -12.45 -11.66 -0.86
CA SER A 94 -12.87 -12.80 -0.05
C SER A 94 -14.10 -13.45 -0.64
N PRO A 95 -14.21 -14.81 -0.68
CA PRO A 95 -15.38 -15.50 -1.18
C PRO A 95 -16.64 -15.31 -0.30
N SER A 96 -16.47 -14.85 0.92
CA SER A 96 -17.59 -14.60 1.85
C SER A 96 -17.27 -13.43 2.80
N PRO A 97 -18.12 -12.40 2.87
CA PRO A 97 -19.34 -12.17 2.12
C PRO A 97 -19.10 -11.41 0.81
N GLY A 98 -18.83 -12.12 -0.28
CA GLY A 98 -18.57 -11.55 -1.61
C GLY A 98 -19.77 -10.84 -2.27
N SER A 99 -20.93 -10.88 -1.62
CA SER A 99 -22.17 -10.25 -2.10
C SER A 99 -22.47 -8.88 -1.49
N ILE A 100 -21.59 -8.34 -0.65
CA ILE A 100 -21.75 -6.98 -0.14
C ILE A 100 -21.54 -6.01 -1.29
N ASP A 101 -22.61 -5.26 -1.63
CA ASP A 101 -22.60 -4.22 -2.65
C ASP A 101 -22.56 -2.83 -2.02
N VAL A 102 -21.74 -1.97 -2.57
CA VAL A 102 -21.72 -0.54 -2.25
C VAL A 102 -22.12 0.23 -3.51
N TYR A 103 -23.20 0.96 -3.40
CA TYR A 103 -23.72 1.82 -4.47
C TYR A 103 -23.38 3.28 -4.21
N ASP A 104 -22.84 3.96 -5.22
CA ASP A 104 -22.47 5.38 -5.17
C ASP A 104 -23.21 6.18 -6.25
N TRP A 105 -23.75 7.33 -5.85
CA TRP A 105 -24.34 8.31 -6.74
C TRP A 105 -24.11 9.73 -6.18
N PRO A 106 -23.70 10.72 -6.98
CA PRO A 106 -23.34 10.65 -8.40
C PRO A 106 -21.96 10.07 -8.63
N GLY A 107 -21.80 9.22 -9.65
CA GLY A 107 -20.52 8.61 -10.03
C GLY A 107 -19.52 9.57 -10.68
N ARG A 108 -19.97 10.78 -11.03
CA ARG A 108 -19.17 11.86 -11.64
C ARG A 108 -18.62 11.52 -13.01
N PHE A 109 -19.41 10.85 -13.83
CA PHE A 109 -19.06 10.51 -15.20
C PHE A 109 -20.28 10.65 -16.11
N VAL A 110 -20.04 10.89 -17.41
CA VAL A 110 -21.07 10.99 -18.45
C VAL A 110 -20.84 10.01 -19.60
N GLU A 111 -19.73 9.30 -19.57
CA GLU A 111 -19.36 8.28 -20.56
C GLU A 111 -19.19 6.93 -19.87
N HIS A 112 -19.71 5.86 -20.49
CA HIS A 112 -19.64 4.50 -19.93
C HIS A 112 -18.20 4.05 -19.61
N GLY A 113 -17.24 4.36 -20.47
CA GLY A 113 -15.84 4.00 -20.27
C GLY A 113 -15.23 4.59 -19.00
N HIS A 114 -15.59 5.82 -18.65
CA HIS A 114 -15.16 6.45 -17.40
C HIS A 114 -15.81 5.80 -16.18
N GLY A 115 -17.10 5.45 -16.27
CA GLY A 115 -17.80 4.75 -15.20
C GLY A 115 -17.22 3.36 -14.94
N GLU A 116 -16.90 2.62 -15.99
CA GLU A 116 -16.22 1.32 -15.88
C GLU A 116 -14.84 1.46 -15.24
N PHE A 117 -14.07 2.46 -15.65
CA PHE A 117 -12.76 2.76 -15.08
C PHE A 117 -12.85 3.07 -13.58
N TYR A 118 -13.76 3.96 -13.17
CA TYR A 118 -13.93 4.32 -11.77
C TYR A 118 -14.40 3.13 -10.90
N ALA A 119 -15.31 2.31 -11.43
CA ALA A 119 -15.75 1.10 -10.75
C ALA A 119 -14.57 0.13 -10.52
N ARG A 120 -13.70 -0.03 -11.52
CA ARG A 120 -12.49 -0.85 -11.42
C ARG A 120 -11.54 -0.33 -10.35
N ILE A 121 -11.20 0.97 -10.38
CA ILE A 121 -10.27 1.57 -9.40
C ILE A 121 -10.80 1.41 -7.96
N ARG A 122 -12.11 1.58 -7.74
CA ARG A 122 -12.71 1.37 -6.43
C ARG A 122 -12.60 -0.09 -5.97
N GLN A 123 -12.79 -1.03 -6.87
CA GLN A 123 -12.67 -2.45 -6.58
C GLN A 123 -11.22 -2.84 -6.28
N GLU A 124 -10.25 -2.36 -7.05
CA GLU A 124 -8.81 -2.58 -6.82
C GLU A 124 -8.37 -2.01 -5.47
N ARG A 125 -8.88 -0.84 -5.10
CA ARG A 125 -8.64 -0.27 -3.76
C ARG A 125 -9.06 -1.21 -2.64
N TRP A 126 -10.26 -1.80 -2.73
CA TRP A 126 -10.73 -2.75 -1.71
C TRP A 126 -9.90 -4.02 -1.66
N GLN A 127 -9.36 -4.47 -2.79
CA GLN A 127 -8.43 -5.60 -2.82
C GLN A 127 -7.15 -5.29 -2.04
N VAL A 128 -6.61 -4.09 -2.19
CA VAL A 128 -5.44 -3.64 -1.42
C VAL A 128 -5.78 -3.48 0.07
N GLU A 129 -6.95 -2.93 0.40
CA GLU A 129 -7.40 -2.75 1.78
C GLU A 129 -7.73 -4.07 2.48
N HIS A 130 -8.11 -5.11 1.72
CA HIS A 130 -8.44 -6.42 2.26
C HIS A 130 -7.27 -7.06 3.00
N GLN A 131 -6.07 -6.98 2.44
CA GLN A 131 -4.88 -7.60 3.02
C GLN A 131 -3.77 -6.57 3.18
N GLN A 132 -3.46 -6.26 4.43
CA GLN A 132 -2.36 -5.37 4.78
C GLN A 132 -1.43 -6.04 5.78
N ILE A 133 -0.16 -5.67 5.71
CA ILE A 133 0.88 -6.21 6.56
C ILE A 133 1.53 -5.08 7.33
N SER A 134 1.70 -5.29 8.62
CA SER A 134 2.49 -4.41 9.48
C SER A 134 3.71 -5.15 10.01
N GLY A 135 4.81 -4.43 10.15
CA GLY A 135 6.07 -4.99 10.62
C GLY A 135 6.92 -3.98 11.36
N THR A 136 7.91 -4.48 12.07
CA THR A 136 8.98 -3.68 12.68
C THR A 136 10.30 -4.09 12.08
N ALA A 137 11.13 -3.13 11.73
CA ALA A 137 12.41 -3.37 11.07
C ALA A 137 13.51 -2.46 11.61
N THR A 138 14.73 -2.94 11.49
CA THR A 138 15.96 -2.15 11.71
C THR A 138 16.58 -1.72 10.37
N ALA A 139 16.08 -2.23 9.26
CA ALA A 139 16.56 -1.93 7.91
C ALA A 139 16.27 -0.45 7.55
N MET A 140 17.32 0.33 7.32
CA MET A 140 17.20 1.77 7.03
C MET A 140 16.65 2.06 5.65
N GLY A 141 16.71 1.12 4.71
CA GLY A 141 16.22 1.28 3.34
C GLY A 141 14.72 1.05 3.15
N ILE A 142 13.95 0.81 4.22
CA ILE A 142 12.50 0.72 4.13
C ILE A 142 11.91 2.12 4.05
N ALA A 143 11.29 2.45 2.91
CA ALA A 143 10.64 3.74 2.71
C ALA A 143 9.38 3.60 1.85
N PRO A 144 8.35 4.44 2.08
CA PRO A 144 7.14 4.44 1.26
C PRO A 144 7.47 4.61 -0.22
N GLY A 145 6.84 3.78 -1.07
CA GLY A 145 7.09 3.76 -2.51
C GLY A 145 8.25 2.86 -2.95
N ASN A 146 8.97 2.23 -2.02
CA ASN A 146 9.98 1.23 -2.35
C ASN A 146 9.48 -0.19 -2.15
N THR A 147 9.92 -1.09 -3.01
CA THR A 147 9.68 -2.52 -2.91
C THR A 147 10.86 -3.24 -2.24
N PHE A 148 10.60 -4.42 -1.69
CA PHE A 148 11.65 -5.32 -1.19
C PHE A 148 11.16 -6.77 -1.26
N ALA A 149 12.07 -7.71 -1.31
CA ALA A 149 11.79 -9.13 -1.15
C ALA A 149 12.05 -9.55 0.30
N LEU A 150 11.00 -10.04 0.99
CA LEU A 150 11.14 -10.64 2.30
C LEU A 150 11.68 -12.07 2.16
N THR A 151 12.67 -12.41 2.97
CA THR A 151 13.24 -13.76 3.07
C THR A 151 13.30 -14.23 4.52
N ASN A 152 13.43 -15.52 4.73
CA ASN A 152 13.53 -16.14 6.06
C ASN A 152 12.34 -15.86 7.00
N ALA A 153 11.16 -15.62 6.44
CA ALA A 153 9.95 -15.44 7.24
C ALA A 153 9.62 -16.70 8.05
N PRO A 154 9.01 -16.56 9.24
CA PRO A 154 8.61 -17.71 10.07
C PRO A 154 7.68 -18.69 9.33
N PHE A 155 6.79 -18.15 8.48
CA PHE A 155 5.98 -18.94 7.54
C PHE A 155 6.56 -18.76 6.14
N PHE A 156 6.87 -19.84 5.46
CA PHE A 156 7.44 -19.82 4.12
C PHE A 156 6.56 -19.08 3.11
N SER A 157 5.25 -19.15 3.27
CA SER A 157 4.25 -18.45 2.44
C SER A 157 4.38 -16.93 2.49
N ASP A 158 4.98 -16.38 3.54
CA ASP A 158 5.14 -14.94 3.71
C ASP A 158 6.37 -14.39 2.97
N ASN A 159 7.25 -15.26 2.50
CA ASN A 159 8.36 -14.84 1.64
C ASN A 159 7.83 -14.37 0.29
N GLY A 160 8.25 -13.19 -0.14
CA GLY A 160 7.78 -12.61 -1.39
C GLY A 160 8.12 -11.14 -1.54
N GLN A 161 7.62 -10.53 -2.60
CA GLN A 161 7.79 -9.10 -2.87
C GLN A 161 6.68 -8.29 -2.21
N TYR A 162 7.08 -7.19 -1.59
CA TYR A 162 6.20 -6.27 -0.89
C TYR A 162 6.50 -4.83 -1.28
N LEU A 163 5.47 -3.99 -1.25
CA LEU A 163 5.56 -2.54 -1.41
C LEU A 163 5.34 -1.90 -0.05
N THR A 164 6.24 -1.03 0.36
CA THR A 164 6.05 -0.20 1.56
C THR A 164 5.09 0.94 1.23
N THR A 165 3.96 0.99 1.90
CA THR A 165 2.94 2.04 1.72
C THR A 165 3.06 3.15 2.75
N ALA A 166 3.51 2.82 3.97
CA ALA A 166 3.73 3.77 5.06
C ALA A 166 4.88 3.30 5.94
N ALA A 167 5.58 4.24 6.57
CA ALA A 167 6.61 3.94 7.54
C ALA A 167 6.67 5.04 8.62
N ASP A 168 6.79 4.61 9.88
CA ASP A 168 7.04 5.46 11.02
C ASP A 168 8.47 5.19 11.50
N TYR A 169 9.29 6.23 11.61
CA TYR A 169 10.69 6.10 11.97
C TYR A 169 10.94 6.57 13.39
N GLN A 170 11.65 5.75 14.17
CA GLN A 170 12.14 6.10 15.50
C GLN A 170 13.67 6.04 15.50
N PHE A 171 14.30 7.16 15.81
CA PHE A 171 15.74 7.28 15.86
C PHE A 171 16.17 7.48 17.32
N GLU A 172 17.08 6.63 17.81
CA GLU A 172 17.70 6.77 19.11
C GLU A 172 19.17 7.14 18.92
N GLU A 173 19.59 8.25 19.52
CA GLU A 173 20.98 8.64 19.55
C GLU A 173 21.68 7.92 20.72
N ASN A 174 22.60 7.04 20.41
CA ASN A 174 23.48 6.45 21.41
C ASN A 174 24.42 7.53 21.94
N ARG A 175 24.10 8.10 23.09
CA ARG A 175 25.07 8.94 23.83
C ARG A 175 26.23 8.05 24.26
N TYR A 176 27.37 8.21 23.63
CA TYR A 176 28.64 7.74 24.22
C TYR A 176 28.81 8.50 25.54
N ALA A 177 28.60 7.84 26.65
CA ALA A 177 29.12 8.30 27.91
C ALA A 177 30.64 8.21 27.82
N SER A 178 31.30 9.31 27.49
CA SER A 178 32.72 9.43 27.72
C SER A 178 32.91 9.30 29.25
N GLY A 179 33.31 8.11 29.68
CA GLY A 179 33.74 7.88 31.04
C GLY A 179 34.98 8.72 31.27
N ASP A 180 34.81 9.86 31.91
CA ASP A 180 35.89 10.56 32.55
C ASP A 180 36.35 9.69 33.70
N GLY A 181 37.39 8.90 33.47
CA GLY A 181 38.17 8.23 34.52
C GLY A 181 39.08 9.26 35.16
N GLY A 182 38.67 9.76 36.29
CA GLY A 182 39.52 10.45 37.22
C GLY A 182 40.01 9.45 38.27
#